data_2628b6bb09319f81067ed1a80785671a
#
_entry.id   2628b6bb09319f81067ed1a80785671a
#
_cell.length_a   1.000
_cell.length_b   1.000
_cell.length_c   1.000
_cell.angle_alpha   90.00
_cell.angle_beta   90.00
_cell.angle_gamma   90.00
#
_symmetry.space_group_name_H-M   'P 1'
#
loop_
_entity.id
_entity.type
_entity.pdbx_description
1 polymer ?
#
loop_
_entity_poly.entity_id
_entity_poly.type
_entity_poly.pdbx_seq_one_letter_code
_entity_poly.pdbx_strand_id
1 'polypeptide(L)'
;MKALYERWTAISLPKRILGGMIIGAVLGMVIPQAVGISILGNLFVNALKGIAPLLVFFLVISSLCQAKQSHGGIIRTVICLYLFNTLLGAVIAVVASKLFPITLTLAQAAEETSAPQGIAEVLQTLLLNVVKNPITSIAEANYIGILAWAVLFGVAMRGASARTKEIIDNFAAALSKVVTWIINFAPFGILGLVFDTVSTNGLQVFTEYGRLLAVLVGSMLFIYFVTNPILVYWCIRQNPFPLIFKCLKRSAVTAFFTRSSAANIPINMEVCEEMGLDKNTYSVTIPLGATINMNGAAVTITVMTLAAANTLGIPVDIPTAIILSVLSALSACGASGVAGGSLLLIPLACSLFGISSDVAMQVIGVGFIIGVVQDSVETALNSSCDLLLSAAAQFREWRKEGREITY
;
A
#
# COMPACT_ATOMS: atom_id res chain seq x y z
N MET A 1 -7.14 -24.55 26.18
CA MET A 1 -6.41 -23.78 25.15
C MET A 1 -7.25 -23.55 23.88
N LYS A 2 -7.87 -24.59 23.28
CA LYS A 2 -8.69 -24.47 22.05
C LYS A 2 -9.84 -23.46 22.20
N ALA A 3 -10.62 -23.52 23.25
CA ALA A 3 -11.74 -22.61 23.52
C ALA A 3 -11.28 -21.13 23.74
N LEU A 4 -10.11 -20.92 24.33
CA LEU A 4 -9.51 -19.58 24.48
C LEU A 4 -9.05 -19.01 23.13
N TYR A 5 -8.45 -19.83 22.30
CA TYR A 5 -8.05 -19.47 20.94
C TYR A 5 -9.27 -19.15 20.07
N GLU A 6 -10.32 -19.94 20.14
CA GLU A 6 -11.58 -19.70 19.41
C GLU A 6 -12.25 -18.39 19.85
N ARG A 7 -12.29 -18.09 21.15
CA ARG A 7 -12.78 -16.79 21.66
C ARG A 7 -11.92 -15.63 21.23
N TRP A 8 -10.60 -15.80 21.22
CA TRP A 8 -9.68 -14.77 20.76
C TRP A 8 -9.83 -14.49 19.26
N THR A 9 -9.95 -15.51 18.44
CA THR A 9 -10.12 -15.36 16.98
C THR A 9 -11.52 -14.88 16.57
N ALA A 10 -12.53 -15.03 17.42
CA ALA A 10 -13.86 -14.46 17.24
C ALA A 10 -13.85 -12.91 17.30
N ILE A 11 -12.85 -12.31 17.99
CA ILE A 11 -12.68 -10.86 18.02
C ILE A 11 -11.96 -10.43 16.74
N SER A 12 -12.48 -9.43 16.03
CA SER A 12 -11.84 -8.93 14.81
C SER A 12 -10.42 -8.41 15.08
N LEU A 13 -9.51 -8.62 14.13
CA LEU A 13 -8.09 -8.22 14.25
C LEU A 13 -7.93 -6.74 14.63
N PRO A 14 -8.67 -5.76 14.03
CA PRO A 14 -8.57 -4.35 14.44
C PRO A 14 -8.88 -4.11 15.91
N LYS A 15 -9.89 -4.79 16.46
CA LYS A 15 -10.23 -4.66 17.90
C LYS A 15 -9.13 -5.22 18.78
N ARG A 16 -8.52 -6.34 18.39
CA ARG A 16 -7.38 -6.94 19.11
C ARG A 16 -6.15 -6.00 19.07
N ILE A 17 -5.88 -5.39 17.93
CA ILE A 17 -4.79 -4.41 17.77
C ILE A 17 -5.03 -3.18 18.65
N LEU A 18 -6.26 -2.64 18.66
CA LEU A 18 -6.62 -1.52 19.52
C LEU A 18 -6.43 -1.86 21.01
N GLY A 19 -6.84 -3.07 21.41
CA GLY A 19 -6.60 -3.57 22.76
C GLY A 19 -5.10 -3.65 23.10
N GLY A 20 -4.29 -4.19 22.19
CA GLY A 20 -2.83 -4.22 22.33
C GLY A 20 -2.21 -2.82 22.47
N MET A 21 -2.67 -1.87 21.66
CA MET A 21 -2.22 -0.46 21.71
C MET A 21 -2.56 0.19 23.06
N ILE A 22 -3.78 0.04 23.55
CA ILE A 22 -4.20 0.60 24.85
C ILE A 22 -3.39 -0.02 25.98
N ILE A 23 -3.25 -1.34 26.00
CA ILE A 23 -2.47 -2.05 27.02
C ILE A 23 -1.01 -1.62 26.97
N GLY A 24 -0.42 -1.54 25.78
CA GLY A 24 0.98 -1.08 25.59
C GLY A 24 1.20 0.35 26.10
N ALA A 25 0.26 1.27 25.80
CA ALA A 25 0.33 2.65 26.29
C ALA A 25 0.22 2.72 27.83
N VAL A 26 -0.72 2.01 28.42
CA VAL A 26 -0.89 1.96 29.89
C VAL A 26 0.35 1.38 30.57
N LEU A 27 0.87 0.26 30.07
CA LEU A 27 2.09 -0.35 30.63
C LEU A 27 3.30 0.55 30.47
N GLY A 28 3.45 1.24 29.33
CA GLY A 28 4.53 2.21 29.09
C GLY A 28 4.51 3.41 30.06
N MET A 29 3.31 3.83 30.48
CA MET A 29 3.16 4.90 31.50
C MET A 29 3.38 4.41 32.93
N VAL A 30 2.86 3.23 33.27
CA VAL A 30 2.82 2.74 34.66
C VAL A 30 4.10 2.03 35.07
N ILE A 31 4.69 1.25 34.16
CA ILE A 31 5.89 0.44 34.44
C ILE A 31 6.94 0.60 33.32
N PRO A 32 7.41 1.81 33.03
CA PRO A 32 8.36 2.05 31.92
C PRO A 32 9.65 1.23 32.02
N GLN A 33 10.01 0.75 33.21
CA GLN A 33 11.21 -0.07 33.45
C GLN A 33 11.07 -1.51 32.95
N ALA A 34 9.86 -1.96 32.59
CA ALA A 34 9.63 -3.33 32.11
C ALA A 34 10.01 -3.49 30.62
N VAL A 35 11.25 -3.07 30.28
CA VAL A 35 11.79 -3.03 28.90
C VAL A 35 11.71 -4.37 28.15
N GLY A 36 11.58 -5.50 28.86
CA GLY A 36 11.35 -6.81 28.24
C GLY A 36 10.05 -6.90 27.41
N ILE A 37 9.09 -6.00 27.61
CA ILE A 37 7.83 -5.96 26.82
C ILE A 37 8.10 -5.52 25.39
N SER A 38 9.09 -4.66 25.15
CA SER A 38 9.47 -4.19 23.81
C SER A 38 9.94 -5.32 22.88
N ILE A 39 10.36 -6.47 23.43
CA ILE A 39 10.78 -7.65 22.65
C ILE A 39 9.65 -8.15 21.74
N LEU A 40 8.39 -8.00 22.15
CA LEU A 40 7.23 -8.38 21.32
C LEU A 40 7.13 -7.52 20.06
N GLY A 41 7.42 -6.22 20.19
CA GLY A 41 7.48 -5.29 19.07
C GLY A 41 8.64 -5.63 18.13
N ASN A 42 9.81 -5.84 18.69
CA ASN A 42 11.01 -6.19 17.93
C ASN A 42 10.85 -7.52 17.17
N LEU A 43 10.27 -8.55 17.79
CA LEU A 43 9.97 -9.82 17.12
C LEU A 43 9.00 -9.64 15.93
N PHE A 44 7.95 -8.84 16.12
CA PHE A 44 6.99 -8.55 15.07
C PHE A 44 7.63 -7.84 13.87
N VAL A 45 8.37 -6.75 14.12
CA VAL A 45 9.06 -5.96 13.10
C VAL A 45 10.12 -6.79 12.38
N ASN A 46 10.93 -7.56 13.12
CA ASN A 46 11.97 -8.39 12.52
C ASN A 46 11.40 -9.56 11.69
N ALA A 47 10.26 -10.14 12.09
CA ALA A 47 9.57 -11.14 11.29
C ALA A 47 9.08 -10.57 9.95
N LEU A 48 8.55 -9.34 9.95
CA LEU A 48 8.16 -8.63 8.72
C LEU A 48 9.39 -8.29 7.86
N LYS A 49 10.46 -7.77 8.48
CA LYS A 49 11.73 -7.47 7.81
C LYS A 49 12.30 -8.69 7.08
N GLY A 50 12.25 -9.86 7.73
CA GLY A 50 12.79 -11.10 7.17
C GLY A 50 12.01 -11.63 5.96
N ILE A 51 10.67 -11.46 5.94
CA ILE A 51 9.83 -12.00 4.86
C ILE A 51 9.62 -11.01 3.69
N ALA A 52 9.72 -9.71 3.95
CA ALA A 52 9.35 -8.66 2.98
C ALA A 52 10.13 -8.74 1.65
N PRO A 53 11.46 -8.98 1.61
CA PRO A 53 12.21 -9.10 0.36
C PRO A 53 11.68 -10.20 -0.55
N LEU A 54 11.46 -11.40 0.00
CA LEU A 54 10.91 -12.55 -0.73
C LEU A 54 9.48 -12.29 -1.18
N LEU A 55 8.65 -11.72 -0.30
CA LEU A 55 7.27 -11.38 -0.63
C LEU A 55 7.21 -10.45 -1.84
N VAL A 56 7.93 -9.32 -1.81
CA VAL A 56 7.96 -8.33 -2.90
C VAL A 56 8.43 -8.99 -4.20
N PHE A 57 9.51 -9.78 -4.15
CA PHE A 57 10.04 -10.46 -5.33
C PHE A 57 9.01 -11.36 -6.00
N PHE A 58 8.42 -12.30 -5.26
CA PHE A 58 7.47 -13.26 -5.85
C PHE A 58 6.12 -12.66 -6.20
N LEU A 59 5.62 -11.68 -5.44
CA LEU A 59 4.37 -11.00 -5.77
C LEU A 59 4.46 -10.22 -7.08
N VAL A 60 5.55 -9.49 -7.30
CA VAL A 60 5.74 -8.72 -8.53
C VAL A 60 5.91 -9.66 -9.73
N ILE A 61 6.66 -10.76 -9.59
CA ILE A 61 6.78 -11.76 -10.65
C ILE A 61 5.42 -12.38 -10.97
N SER A 62 4.67 -12.83 -9.95
CA SER A 62 3.35 -13.44 -10.14
C SER A 62 2.40 -12.49 -10.85
N SER A 63 2.30 -11.26 -10.39
CA SER A 63 1.45 -10.24 -10.99
C SER A 63 1.78 -9.99 -12.48
N LEU A 64 3.06 -9.84 -12.81
CA LEU A 64 3.50 -9.51 -14.16
C LEU A 64 3.44 -10.70 -15.13
N CYS A 65 3.76 -11.92 -14.68
CA CYS A 65 3.71 -13.09 -15.55
C CYS A 65 2.28 -13.52 -15.88
N GLN A 66 1.32 -13.20 -15.03
CA GLN A 66 -0.10 -13.51 -15.25
C GLN A 66 -0.84 -12.40 -16.02
N ALA A 67 -0.25 -11.21 -16.17
CA ALA A 67 -0.85 -10.11 -16.90
C ALA A 67 -1.21 -10.53 -18.33
N LYS A 68 -2.51 -10.75 -18.59
CA LYS A 68 -3.01 -11.12 -19.91
C LYS A 68 -2.87 -9.94 -20.86
N GLN A 69 -2.40 -10.20 -22.07
CA GLN A 69 -2.51 -9.24 -23.15
C GLN A 69 -3.99 -9.12 -23.53
N SER A 70 -4.63 -8.07 -23.05
CA SER A 70 -6.02 -7.80 -23.39
C SER A 70 -6.09 -6.94 -24.65
N HIS A 71 -6.81 -7.42 -25.66
CA HIS A 71 -6.92 -6.78 -26.98
C HIS A 71 -8.15 -5.85 -27.09
N GLY A 72 -8.91 -5.62 -26.00
CA GLY A 72 -10.08 -4.74 -26.01
C GLY A 72 -9.70 -3.26 -25.78
N GLY A 73 -10.20 -2.34 -26.60
CA GLY A 73 -9.96 -0.91 -26.45
C GLY A 73 -10.37 -0.34 -25.09
N ILE A 74 -11.48 -0.85 -24.52
CA ILE A 74 -12.00 -0.47 -23.20
C ILE A 74 -11.04 -0.91 -22.09
N ILE A 75 -10.57 -2.17 -22.13
CA ILE A 75 -9.66 -2.72 -21.12
C ILE A 75 -8.35 -1.94 -21.11
N ARG A 76 -7.82 -1.56 -22.27
CA ARG A 76 -6.64 -0.69 -22.35
C ARG A 76 -6.90 0.67 -21.72
N THR A 77 -8.07 1.25 -21.95
CA THR A 77 -8.47 2.52 -21.31
C THR A 77 -8.54 2.39 -19.80
N VAL A 78 -9.11 1.30 -19.27
CA VAL A 78 -9.18 1.03 -17.82
C VAL A 78 -7.78 0.92 -17.23
N ILE A 79 -6.89 0.14 -17.85
CA ILE A 79 -5.50 -0.03 -17.38
C ILE A 79 -4.78 1.33 -17.34
N CYS A 80 -4.92 2.14 -18.37
CA CYS A 80 -4.33 3.49 -18.39
C CYS A 80 -4.89 4.36 -17.28
N LEU A 81 -6.21 4.31 -17.01
CA LEU A 81 -6.83 5.06 -15.92
C LEU A 81 -6.33 4.58 -14.55
N TYR A 82 -6.19 3.29 -14.35
CA TYR A 82 -5.68 2.71 -13.10
C TYR A 82 -4.25 3.18 -12.81
N LEU A 83 -3.34 3.03 -13.77
CA LEU A 83 -1.94 3.43 -13.62
C LEU A 83 -1.82 4.94 -13.43
N PHE A 84 -2.58 5.72 -14.20
CA PHE A 84 -2.60 7.17 -14.07
C PHE A 84 -3.13 7.62 -12.71
N ASN A 85 -4.22 7.02 -12.22
CA ASN A 85 -4.81 7.32 -10.92
C ASN A 85 -3.86 6.94 -9.77
N THR A 86 -3.15 5.82 -9.88
CA THR A 86 -2.14 5.40 -8.91
C THR A 86 -0.97 6.38 -8.86
N LEU A 87 -0.46 6.80 -10.02
CA LEU A 87 0.59 7.82 -10.10
C LEU A 87 0.13 9.17 -9.54
N LEU A 88 -1.09 9.59 -9.89
CA LEU A 88 -1.69 10.82 -9.39
C LEU A 88 -1.82 10.80 -7.85
N GLY A 89 -2.16 9.65 -7.28
CA GLY A 89 -2.17 9.43 -5.83
C GLY A 89 -0.81 9.72 -5.18
N ALA A 90 0.27 9.19 -5.75
CA ALA A 90 1.63 9.45 -5.28
C ALA A 90 2.02 10.94 -5.40
N VAL A 91 1.67 11.59 -6.51
CA VAL A 91 1.95 13.04 -6.71
C VAL A 91 1.19 13.89 -5.67
N ILE A 92 -0.08 13.59 -5.41
CA ILE A 92 -0.88 14.28 -4.39
C ILE A 92 -0.25 14.08 -3.01
N ALA A 93 0.23 12.88 -2.71
CA ALA A 93 0.91 12.58 -1.46
C ALA A 93 2.20 13.38 -1.29
N VAL A 94 2.99 13.57 -2.36
CA VAL A 94 4.17 14.46 -2.34
C VAL A 94 3.76 15.89 -2.03
N VAL A 95 2.74 16.41 -2.72
CA VAL A 95 2.25 17.78 -2.50
C VAL A 95 1.75 17.94 -1.06
N ALA A 96 0.93 17.01 -0.58
CA ALA A 96 0.40 17.03 0.79
C ALA A 96 1.52 16.99 1.84
N SER A 97 2.53 16.11 1.65
CA SER A 97 3.67 16.00 2.56
C SER A 97 4.58 17.23 2.56
N LYS A 98 4.66 17.96 1.44
CA LYS A 98 5.40 19.24 1.37
C LYS A 98 4.61 20.40 2.01
N LEU A 99 3.29 20.40 1.89
CA LEU A 99 2.43 21.41 2.52
C LEU A 99 2.30 21.18 4.04
N PHE A 100 2.30 19.92 4.46
CA PHE A 100 2.14 19.49 5.84
C PHE A 100 3.28 18.54 6.22
N PRO A 101 4.52 19.05 6.39
CA PRO A 101 5.65 18.19 6.71
C PRO A 101 5.46 17.51 8.08
N ILE A 102 5.68 16.20 8.10
CA ILE A 102 5.58 15.36 9.30
C ILE A 102 6.96 14.85 9.66
N THR A 103 7.29 14.92 10.95
CA THR A 103 8.42 14.23 11.56
C THR A 103 7.88 13.16 12.49
N LEU A 104 8.62 12.07 12.64
CA LEU A 104 8.26 10.93 13.48
C LEU A 104 9.24 10.78 14.63
N THR A 105 8.74 10.54 15.82
CA THR A 105 9.57 10.09 16.93
C THR A 105 9.85 8.60 16.76
N LEU A 106 11.10 8.25 16.43
CA LEU A 106 11.56 6.88 16.24
C LEU A 106 12.19 6.38 17.54
N ALA A 107 12.05 5.07 17.83
CA ALA A 107 12.49 4.46 19.08
C ALA A 107 14.02 4.40 19.21
N GLN A 108 14.74 4.28 18.09
CA GLN A 108 16.21 4.27 18.06
C GLN A 108 16.71 5.52 17.34
N ALA A 109 17.78 6.12 17.88
CA ALA A 109 18.49 7.19 17.18
C ALA A 109 18.92 6.67 15.80
N ALA A 110 18.52 7.40 14.75
CA ALA A 110 18.97 7.07 13.40
C ALA A 110 20.49 7.25 13.34
N GLU A 111 21.21 6.23 12.84
CA GLU A 111 22.60 6.43 12.46
C GLU A 111 22.68 7.58 11.44
N GLU A 112 23.74 8.39 11.53
CA GLU A 112 23.93 9.50 10.59
C GLU A 112 23.91 8.97 9.14
N THR A 113 22.79 9.16 8.49
CA THR A 113 22.62 8.79 7.09
C THR A 113 23.10 9.98 6.26
N SER A 114 24.13 9.79 5.45
CA SER A 114 24.54 10.81 4.50
C SER A 114 23.45 10.94 3.42
N ALA A 115 22.72 12.05 3.46
CA ALA A 115 21.73 12.35 2.43
C ALA A 115 22.40 12.45 1.04
N PRO A 116 21.77 11.92 -0.02
CA PRO A 116 22.28 12.10 -1.38
C PRO A 116 22.47 13.58 -1.70
N GLN A 117 23.63 13.95 -2.26
CA GLN A 117 23.98 15.34 -2.54
C GLN A 117 23.28 15.93 -3.79
N GLY A 118 22.37 15.18 -4.40
CA GLY A 118 21.57 15.63 -5.53
C GLY A 118 21.07 14.51 -6.45
N ILE A 119 20.29 14.89 -7.46
CA ILE A 119 19.64 13.98 -8.41
C ILE A 119 20.63 13.04 -9.12
N ALA A 120 21.85 13.49 -9.41
CA ALA A 120 22.85 12.69 -10.11
C ALA A 120 23.29 11.49 -9.26
N GLU A 121 23.52 11.69 -7.96
CA GLU A 121 23.88 10.62 -7.03
C GLU A 121 22.72 9.64 -6.83
N VAL A 122 21.49 10.17 -6.72
CA VAL A 122 20.27 9.35 -6.65
C VAL A 122 20.14 8.47 -7.88
N LEU A 123 20.29 9.03 -9.09
CA LEU A 123 20.21 8.27 -10.35
C LEU A 123 21.33 7.24 -10.46
N GLN A 124 22.57 7.59 -10.09
CA GLN A 124 23.69 6.65 -10.08
C GLN A 124 23.42 5.49 -9.13
N THR A 125 22.97 5.75 -7.91
CA THR A 125 22.61 4.73 -6.92
C THR A 125 21.50 3.82 -7.43
N LEU A 126 20.45 4.40 -8.04
CA LEU A 126 19.37 3.63 -8.66
C LEU A 126 19.90 2.69 -9.74
N LEU A 127 20.69 3.19 -10.70
CA LEU A 127 21.22 2.41 -11.82
C LEU A 127 22.11 1.26 -11.34
N LEU A 128 22.99 1.51 -10.36
CA LEU A 128 23.87 0.48 -9.80
C LEU A 128 23.07 -0.58 -9.01
N ASN A 129 22.05 -0.19 -8.27
CA ASN A 129 21.21 -1.12 -7.53
C ASN A 129 20.32 -1.98 -8.45
N VAL A 130 19.86 -1.45 -9.58
CA VAL A 130 19.06 -2.20 -10.58
C VAL A 130 19.81 -3.43 -11.11
N VAL A 131 21.13 -3.32 -11.31
CA VAL A 131 21.96 -4.39 -11.88
C VAL A 131 22.70 -5.24 -10.82
N LYS A 132 22.48 -4.97 -9.53
CA LYS A 132 23.06 -5.76 -8.44
C LYS A 132 22.57 -7.20 -8.50
N ASN A 133 23.42 -8.15 -8.07
CA ASN A 133 23.08 -9.59 -8.08
C ASN A 133 21.72 -9.83 -7.40
N PRO A 134 20.79 -10.58 -8.01
CA PRO A 134 19.45 -10.79 -7.49
C PRO A 134 19.41 -11.49 -6.13
N ILE A 135 20.29 -12.47 -5.91
CA ILE A 135 20.35 -13.21 -4.63
C ILE A 135 20.87 -12.29 -3.52
N THR A 136 21.93 -11.54 -3.80
CA THR A 136 22.46 -10.52 -2.88
C THR A 136 21.43 -9.44 -2.59
N SER A 137 20.68 -9.00 -3.62
CA SER A 137 19.61 -8.02 -3.44
C SER A 137 18.53 -8.49 -2.47
N ILE A 138 18.13 -9.76 -2.55
CA ILE A 138 17.16 -10.36 -1.63
C ILE A 138 17.77 -10.50 -0.23
N ALA A 139 19.00 -11.00 -0.12
CA ALA A 139 19.66 -11.24 1.17
C ALA A 139 19.93 -9.96 1.96
N GLU A 140 20.31 -8.88 1.27
CA GLU A 140 20.60 -7.57 1.86
C GLU A 140 19.41 -6.62 1.88
N ALA A 141 18.21 -7.09 1.48
CA ALA A 141 17.00 -6.27 1.36
C ALA A 141 17.21 -5.02 0.47
N ASN A 142 17.98 -5.15 -0.62
CA ASN A 142 18.09 -4.10 -1.63
C ASN A 142 16.84 -4.10 -2.52
N TYR A 143 15.82 -3.36 -2.09
CA TYR A 143 14.50 -3.38 -2.72
C TYR A 143 14.48 -2.86 -4.16
N ILE A 144 15.40 -1.96 -4.55
CA ILE A 144 15.53 -1.49 -5.94
C ILE A 144 15.97 -2.65 -6.83
N GLY A 145 16.99 -3.39 -6.43
CA GLY A 145 17.45 -4.57 -7.14
C GLY A 145 16.39 -5.68 -7.15
N ILE A 146 15.71 -5.91 -6.02
CA ILE A 146 14.60 -6.88 -5.92
C ILE A 146 13.51 -6.55 -6.93
N LEU A 147 13.04 -5.29 -6.97
CA LEU A 147 11.99 -4.87 -7.90
C LEU A 147 12.44 -4.99 -9.36
N ALA A 148 13.65 -4.54 -9.68
CA ALA A 148 14.18 -4.61 -11.04
C ALA A 148 14.22 -6.04 -11.56
N TRP A 149 14.81 -6.97 -10.80
CA TRP A 149 14.85 -8.37 -11.16
C TRP A 149 13.48 -9.03 -11.19
N ALA A 150 12.59 -8.69 -10.25
CA ALA A 150 11.22 -9.19 -10.24
C ALA A 150 10.44 -8.75 -11.50
N VAL A 151 10.62 -7.52 -11.95
CA VAL A 151 10.03 -7.02 -13.21
C VAL A 151 10.61 -7.76 -14.41
N LEU A 152 11.93 -7.91 -14.49
CA LEU A 152 12.58 -8.62 -15.60
C LEU A 152 12.13 -10.09 -15.67
N PHE A 153 12.14 -10.82 -14.55
CA PHE A 153 11.65 -12.19 -14.50
C PHE A 153 10.16 -12.28 -14.80
N GLY A 154 9.34 -11.39 -14.24
CA GLY A 154 7.89 -11.39 -14.47
C GLY A 154 7.54 -11.18 -15.94
N VAL A 155 8.22 -10.26 -16.62
CA VAL A 155 8.03 -10.01 -18.06
C VAL A 155 8.56 -11.20 -18.90
N ALA A 156 9.74 -11.73 -18.60
CA ALA A 156 10.31 -12.89 -19.30
C ALA A 156 9.42 -14.13 -19.19
N MET A 157 8.78 -14.32 -18.03
CA MET A 157 7.91 -15.47 -17.75
C MET A 157 6.48 -15.33 -18.31
N ARG A 158 6.14 -14.24 -18.99
CA ARG A 158 4.84 -14.11 -19.67
C ARG A 158 4.62 -15.22 -20.72
N GLY A 159 5.70 -15.67 -21.38
CA GLY A 159 5.67 -16.80 -22.33
C GLY A 159 5.74 -18.19 -21.70
N ALA A 160 5.88 -18.31 -20.38
CA ALA A 160 5.98 -19.58 -19.70
C ALA A 160 4.67 -20.37 -19.73
N SER A 161 4.78 -21.72 -19.54
CA SER A 161 3.62 -22.59 -19.47
C SER A 161 2.69 -22.22 -18.32
N ALA A 162 1.39 -22.55 -18.45
CA ALA A 162 0.39 -22.31 -17.41
C ALA A 162 0.82 -22.93 -16.06
N ARG A 163 1.41 -24.14 -16.10
CA ARG A 163 1.91 -24.85 -14.91
C ARG A 163 3.03 -24.08 -14.21
N THR A 164 3.95 -23.47 -14.96
CA THR A 164 5.04 -22.66 -14.38
C THR A 164 4.48 -21.40 -13.71
N LYS A 165 3.51 -20.74 -14.33
CA LYS A 165 2.85 -19.54 -13.76
C LYS A 165 2.08 -19.89 -12.49
N GLU A 166 1.40 -21.04 -12.46
CA GLU A 166 0.69 -21.55 -11.28
C GLU A 166 1.65 -21.83 -10.13
N ILE A 167 2.84 -22.40 -10.40
CA ILE A 167 3.85 -22.63 -9.35
C ILE A 167 4.28 -21.29 -8.72
N ILE A 168 4.54 -20.26 -9.51
CA ILE A 168 4.94 -18.95 -9.02
C ILE A 168 3.81 -18.30 -8.20
N ASP A 169 2.57 -18.42 -8.66
CA ASP A 169 1.42 -17.93 -7.94
C ASP A 169 1.25 -18.63 -6.59
N ASN A 170 1.44 -19.93 -6.55
CA ASN A 170 1.42 -20.71 -5.31
C ASN A 170 2.52 -20.27 -4.32
N PHE A 171 3.73 -19.93 -4.81
CA PHE A 171 4.79 -19.36 -3.97
C PHE A 171 4.39 -17.98 -3.42
N ALA A 172 3.88 -17.08 -4.26
CA ALA A 172 3.42 -15.77 -3.85
C ALA A 172 2.28 -15.86 -2.82
N ALA A 173 1.33 -16.78 -3.05
CA ALA A 173 0.22 -17.06 -2.13
C ALA A 173 0.72 -17.63 -0.78
N ALA A 174 1.70 -18.54 -0.81
CA ALA A 174 2.30 -19.07 0.42
C ALA A 174 3.01 -17.99 1.24
N LEU A 175 3.79 -17.12 0.60
CA LEU A 175 4.44 -15.99 1.27
C LEU A 175 3.42 -15.01 1.84
N SER A 176 2.36 -14.68 1.10
CA SER A 176 1.25 -13.85 1.59
C SER A 176 0.55 -14.46 2.81
N LYS A 177 0.42 -15.80 2.84
CA LYS A 177 -0.12 -16.52 3.99
C LYS A 177 0.79 -16.43 5.21
N VAL A 178 2.11 -16.55 5.03
CA VAL A 178 3.09 -16.35 6.11
C VAL A 178 2.99 -14.92 6.67
N VAL A 179 2.92 -13.90 5.81
CA VAL A 179 2.70 -12.51 6.25
C VAL A 179 1.39 -12.38 7.03
N THR A 180 0.31 -13.01 6.57
CA THR A 180 -0.97 -13.03 7.31
C THR A 180 -0.81 -13.63 8.71
N TRP A 181 -0.01 -14.69 8.89
CA TRP A 181 0.28 -15.24 10.21
C TRP A 181 1.06 -14.26 11.10
N ILE A 182 2.06 -13.57 10.53
CA ILE A 182 2.80 -12.54 11.26
C ILE A 182 1.87 -11.38 11.65
N ILE A 183 1.00 -10.93 10.74
CA ILE A 183 0.01 -9.86 11.01
C ILE A 183 -1.01 -10.30 12.08
N ASN A 184 -1.36 -11.57 12.19
CA ASN A 184 -2.20 -12.07 13.29
C ASN A 184 -1.51 -11.96 14.67
N PHE A 185 -0.18 -11.86 14.70
CA PHE A 185 0.60 -11.55 15.91
C PHE A 185 0.67 -10.05 16.21
N ALA A 186 0.23 -9.18 15.28
CA ALA A 186 0.28 -7.73 15.43
C ALA A 186 -0.31 -7.17 16.74
N PRO A 187 -1.38 -7.71 17.36
CA PRO A 187 -1.87 -7.21 18.64
C PRO A 187 -0.78 -7.22 19.74
N PHE A 188 0.05 -8.24 19.77
CA PHE A 188 1.17 -8.35 20.71
C PHE A 188 2.37 -7.52 20.24
N GLY A 189 2.66 -7.54 18.94
CA GLY A 189 3.72 -6.71 18.36
C GLY A 189 3.49 -5.22 18.60
N ILE A 190 2.26 -4.75 18.33
CA ILE A 190 1.88 -3.34 18.53
C ILE A 190 1.84 -2.99 20.02
N LEU A 191 1.42 -3.90 20.90
CA LEU A 191 1.57 -3.73 22.34
C LEU A 191 3.02 -3.39 22.69
N GLY A 192 4.00 -4.20 22.22
CA GLY A 192 5.42 -3.98 22.48
C GLY A 192 5.95 -2.69 21.88
N LEU A 193 5.56 -2.35 20.64
CA LEU A 193 5.97 -1.11 19.98
C LEU A 193 5.43 0.14 20.68
N VAL A 194 4.16 0.13 21.06
CA VAL A 194 3.52 1.25 21.76
C VAL A 194 4.08 1.39 23.17
N PHE A 195 4.32 0.26 23.87
CA PHE A 195 5.00 0.26 25.16
C PHE A 195 6.36 0.97 25.06
N ASP A 196 7.20 0.56 24.11
CA ASP A 196 8.54 1.13 23.90
C ASP A 196 8.47 2.63 23.61
N THR A 197 7.60 3.01 22.68
CA THR A 197 7.42 4.40 22.25
C THR A 197 6.91 5.28 23.40
N VAL A 198 5.91 4.82 24.16
CA VAL A 198 5.33 5.60 25.26
C VAL A 198 6.25 5.66 26.47
N SER A 199 6.96 4.58 26.80
CA SER A 199 7.93 4.58 27.90
C SER A 199 9.11 5.51 27.66
N THR A 200 9.50 5.72 26.40
CA THR A 200 10.63 6.57 25.99
C THR A 200 10.19 8.01 25.74
N ASN A 201 9.08 8.23 25.02
CA ASN A 201 8.70 9.54 24.48
C ASN A 201 7.39 10.10 25.09
N GLY A 202 6.71 9.34 25.95
CA GLY A 202 5.44 9.72 26.53
C GLY A 202 4.26 9.69 25.52
N LEU A 203 3.11 10.21 25.96
CA LEU A 203 1.87 10.22 25.14
C LEU A 203 1.87 11.25 23.99
N GLN A 204 2.83 12.18 23.98
CA GLN A 204 2.88 13.22 22.94
C GLN A 204 3.03 12.64 21.53
N VAL A 205 3.65 11.46 21.42
CA VAL A 205 3.83 10.72 20.16
C VAL A 205 2.52 10.46 19.42
N PHE A 206 1.41 10.28 20.14
CA PHE A 206 0.10 10.09 19.51
C PHE A 206 -0.42 11.34 18.80
N THR A 207 0.06 12.54 19.15
CA THR A 207 -0.25 13.77 18.41
C THR A 207 0.43 13.76 17.04
N GLU A 208 1.67 13.29 16.97
CA GLU A 208 2.42 13.14 15.71
C GLU A 208 1.75 12.09 14.81
N TYR A 209 1.38 10.94 15.38
CA TYR A 209 0.65 9.89 14.68
C TYR A 209 -0.71 10.36 14.18
N GLY A 210 -1.41 11.20 14.97
CA GLY A 210 -2.65 11.84 14.56
C GLY A 210 -2.46 12.80 13.37
N ARG A 211 -1.38 13.59 13.36
CA ARG A 211 -1.02 14.45 12.22
C ARG A 211 -0.68 13.64 10.98
N LEU A 212 0.14 12.60 11.13
CA LEU A 212 0.47 11.68 10.05
C LEU A 212 -0.78 11.05 9.44
N LEU A 213 -1.67 10.54 10.29
CA LEU A 213 -2.93 9.95 9.87
C LEU A 213 -3.82 10.96 9.16
N ALA A 214 -3.86 12.22 9.63
CA ALA A 214 -4.61 13.29 8.99
C ALA A 214 -4.09 13.60 7.56
N VAL A 215 -2.77 13.61 7.34
CA VAL A 215 -2.17 13.80 6.01
C VAL A 215 -2.48 12.62 5.10
N LEU A 216 -2.35 11.38 5.60
CA LEU A 216 -2.66 10.15 4.86
C LEU A 216 -4.13 10.13 4.43
N VAL A 217 -5.04 10.18 5.40
CA VAL A 217 -6.48 10.11 5.16
C VAL A 217 -6.97 11.32 4.38
N GLY A 218 -6.47 12.52 4.71
CA GLY A 218 -6.78 13.75 3.97
C GLY A 218 -6.41 13.66 2.49
N SER A 219 -5.23 13.13 2.18
CA SER A 219 -4.80 12.90 0.79
C SER A 219 -5.70 11.90 0.07
N MET A 220 -6.07 10.80 0.74
CA MET A 220 -6.96 9.76 0.19
C MET A 220 -8.37 10.31 -0.07
N LEU A 221 -8.91 11.09 0.86
CA LEU A 221 -10.22 11.75 0.71
C LEU A 221 -10.19 12.80 -0.42
N PHE A 222 -9.09 13.56 -0.52
CA PHE A 222 -8.91 14.50 -1.62
C PHE A 222 -8.92 13.78 -2.98
N ILE A 223 -8.25 12.64 -3.09
CA ILE A 223 -8.29 11.82 -4.29
C ILE A 223 -9.73 11.38 -4.58
N TYR A 224 -10.43 10.88 -3.57
CA TYR A 224 -11.77 10.34 -3.74
C TYR A 224 -12.81 11.39 -4.16
N PHE A 225 -12.76 12.57 -3.54
CA PHE A 225 -13.79 13.60 -3.71
C PHE A 225 -13.41 14.77 -4.63
N VAL A 226 -12.13 14.88 -5.03
CA VAL A 226 -11.68 15.95 -5.94
C VAL A 226 -11.11 15.37 -7.23
N THR A 227 -10.07 14.53 -7.17
CA THR A 227 -9.41 14.09 -8.40
C THR A 227 -10.19 13.03 -9.15
N ASN A 228 -10.79 12.06 -8.46
CA ASN A 228 -11.62 11.06 -9.10
C ASN A 228 -12.86 11.66 -9.79
N PRO A 229 -13.61 12.61 -9.20
CA PRO A 229 -14.66 13.34 -9.91
C PRO A 229 -14.18 13.99 -11.21
N ILE A 230 -13.00 14.60 -11.21
CA ILE A 230 -12.42 15.22 -12.41
C ILE A 230 -12.14 14.17 -13.49
N LEU A 231 -11.50 13.04 -13.11
CA LEU A 231 -11.22 11.93 -14.04
C LEU A 231 -12.49 11.32 -14.62
N VAL A 232 -13.47 11.07 -13.76
CA VAL A 232 -14.77 10.52 -14.18
C VAL A 232 -15.50 11.48 -15.09
N TYR A 233 -15.55 12.79 -14.75
CA TYR A 233 -16.15 13.81 -15.61
C TYR A 233 -15.50 13.84 -17.00
N TRP A 234 -14.18 13.71 -17.09
CA TRP A 234 -13.49 13.63 -18.39
C TRP A 234 -13.94 12.44 -19.23
N CYS A 235 -14.27 11.33 -18.59
CA CYS A 235 -14.76 10.13 -19.28
C CYS A 235 -16.22 10.30 -19.71
N ILE A 236 -17.12 10.64 -18.77
CA ILE A 236 -18.57 10.58 -18.99
C ILE A 236 -19.18 11.90 -19.50
N ARG A 237 -18.52 13.05 -19.22
CA ARG A 237 -19.00 14.41 -19.56
C ARG A 237 -20.37 14.75 -18.96
N GLN A 238 -20.68 14.14 -17.83
CA GLN A 238 -21.88 14.37 -17.02
C GLN A 238 -21.48 14.50 -15.56
N ASN A 239 -22.45 14.78 -14.66
CA ASN A 239 -22.20 14.85 -13.24
C ASN A 239 -21.61 13.52 -12.72
N PRO A 240 -20.36 13.51 -12.18
CA PRO A 240 -19.69 12.29 -11.73
C PRO A 240 -20.19 11.79 -10.38
N PHE A 241 -20.77 12.65 -9.56
CA PHE A 241 -21.08 12.35 -8.16
C PHE A 241 -22.08 11.22 -7.96
N PRO A 242 -23.14 11.04 -8.77
CA PRO A 242 -24.04 9.88 -8.61
C PRO A 242 -23.29 8.55 -8.71
N LEU A 243 -22.36 8.41 -9.67
CA LEU A 243 -21.53 7.21 -9.81
C LEU A 243 -20.57 7.05 -8.62
N ILE A 244 -19.92 8.15 -8.20
CA ILE A 244 -19.01 8.15 -7.06
C ILE A 244 -19.71 7.70 -5.78
N PHE A 245 -20.88 8.26 -5.47
CA PHE A 245 -21.66 7.87 -4.29
C PHE A 245 -22.19 6.43 -4.37
N LYS A 246 -22.53 5.92 -5.57
CA LYS A 246 -22.88 4.52 -5.76
C LYS A 246 -21.67 3.62 -5.43
N CYS A 247 -20.48 3.93 -5.95
CA CYS A 247 -19.25 3.19 -5.65
C CYS A 247 -18.87 3.28 -4.16
N LEU A 248 -19.01 4.47 -3.55
CA LEU A 248 -18.76 4.67 -2.12
C LEU A 248 -19.65 3.74 -1.27
N LYS A 249 -20.95 3.78 -1.53
CA LYS A 249 -21.94 3.05 -0.74
C LYS A 249 -21.85 1.54 -0.91
N ARG A 250 -21.61 1.06 -2.13
CA ARG A 250 -21.68 -0.37 -2.47
C ARG A 250 -20.31 -1.06 -2.31
N SER A 251 -19.22 -0.39 -2.60
CA SER A 251 -17.87 -0.94 -2.61
C SER A 251 -17.00 -0.44 -1.46
N ALA A 252 -16.81 0.88 -1.33
CA ALA A 252 -15.88 1.44 -0.35
C ALA A 252 -16.22 1.06 1.09
N VAL A 253 -17.50 1.06 1.46
CA VAL A 253 -17.94 0.70 2.82
C VAL A 253 -17.53 -0.73 3.14
N THR A 254 -17.78 -1.68 2.25
CA THR A 254 -17.41 -3.08 2.48
C THR A 254 -15.90 -3.27 2.50
N ALA A 255 -15.18 -2.63 1.56
CA ALA A 255 -13.73 -2.68 1.49
C ALA A 255 -13.06 -2.08 2.75
N PHE A 256 -13.63 -1.00 3.32
CA PHE A 256 -13.19 -0.39 4.57
C PHE A 256 -13.17 -1.38 5.73
N PHE A 257 -14.23 -2.16 5.89
CA PHE A 257 -14.34 -3.10 7.00
C PHE A 257 -13.59 -4.41 6.77
N THR A 258 -13.54 -4.88 5.52
CA THR A 258 -12.83 -6.13 5.17
C THR A 258 -11.32 -5.94 5.07
N ARG A 259 -10.86 -4.73 4.73
CA ARG A 259 -9.45 -4.39 4.49
C ARG A 259 -8.80 -5.32 3.46
N SER A 260 -9.59 -5.76 2.47
CA SER A 260 -9.14 -6.67 1.41
C SER A 260 -9.82 -6.32 0.08
N SER A 261 -9.05 -5.79 -0.85
CA SER A 261 -9.52 -5.54 -2.23
C SER A 261 -9.91 -6.85 -2.92
N ALA A 262 -9.19 -7.94 -2.65
CA ALA A 262 -9.50 -9.25 -3.21
C ALA A 262 -10.87 -9.79 -2.73
N ALA A 263 -11.18 -9.62 -1.44
CA ALA A 263 -12.49 -10.02 -0.89
C ALA A 263 -13.65 -9.17 -1.46
N ASN A 264 -13.35 -7.97 -1.95
CA ASN A 264 -14.35 -7.06 -2.51
C ASN A 264 -14.60 -7.25 -4.02
N ILE A 265 -13.79 -8.07 -4.71
CA ILE A 265 -13.95 -8.37 -6.15
C ILE A 265 -15.38 -8.82 -6.50
N PRO A 266 -15.98 -9.81 -5.80
CA PRO A 266 -17.35 -10.26 -6.14
C PRO A 266 -18.38 -9.13 -6.03
N ILE A 267 -18.25 -8.27 -5.02
CA ILE A 267 -19.16 -7.12 -4.81
C ILE A 267 -19.02 -6.11 -5.94
N ASN A 268 -17.80 -5.78 -6.34
CA ASN A 268 -17.54 -4.88 -7.45
C ASN A 268 -18.09 -5.44 -8.78
N MET A 269 -17.95 -6.75 -8.99
CA MET A 269 -18.51 -7.41 -10.20
C MET A 269 -20.05 -7.39 -10.20
N GLU A 270 -20.70 -7.63 -9.06
CA GLU A 270 -22.15 -7.53 -8.91
C GLU A 270 -22.65 -6.12 -9.24
N VAL A 271 -21.98 -5.09 -8.74
CA VAL A 271 -22.35 -3.70 -9.04
C VAL A 271 -22.11 -3.34 -10.50
N CYS A 272 -21.06 -3.89 -11.14
CA CYS A 272 -20.87 -3.75 -12.59
C CYS A 272 -22.04 -4.37 -13.37
N GLU A 273 -22.50 -5.54 -12.97
CA GLU A 273 -23.66 -6.21 -13.60
C GLU A 273 -24.94 -5.41 -13.42
N GLU A 274 -25.20 -4.89 -12.20
CA GLU A 274 -26.35 -3.99 -11.94
C GLU A 274 -26.34 -2.72 -12.80
N MET A 275 -25.17 -2.19 -13.12
CA MET A 275 -25.01 -1.04 -14.01
C MET A 275 -25.08 -1.42 -15.51
N GLY A 276 -25.29 -2.71 -15.84
CA GLY A 276 -25.35 -3.21 -17.21
C GLY A 276 -24.02 -3.13 -17.97
N LEU A 277 -22.88 -3.14 -17.26
CA LEU A 277 -21.57 -3.14 -17.89
C LEU A 277 -21.28 -4.47 -18.59
N ASP A 278 -20.41 -4.44 -19.61
CA ASP A 278 -20.05 -5.64 -20.35
C ASP A 278 -19.27 -6.64 -19.48
N LYS A 279 -19.80 -7.85 -19.36
CA LYS A 279 -19.23 -8.93 -18.55
C LYS A 279 -17.83 -9.31 -18.98
N ASN A 280 -17.53 -9.31 -20.30
CA ASN A 280 -16.20 -9.63 -20.80
C ASN A 280 -15.18 -8.57 -20.38
N THR A 281 -15.61 -7.34 -20.16
CA THR A 281 -14.78 -6.24 -19.69
C THR A 281 -14.58 -6.31 -18.17
N TYR A 282 -15.65 -6.29 -17.38
CA TYR A 282 -15.49 -6.17 -15.92
C TYR A 282 -14.94 -7.45 -15.27
N SER A 283 -15.17 -8.64 -15.86
CA SER A 283 -14.55 -9.88 -15.34
C SER A 283 -13.01 -9.90 -15.44
N VAL A 284 -12.45 -9.03 -16.28
CA VAL A 284 -11.00 -8.83 -16.38
C VAL A 284 -10.54 -7.62 -15.59
N THR A 285 -11.24 -6.48 -15.73
CA THR A 285 -10.77 -5.21 -15.18
C THR A 285 -10.89 -5.16 -13.66
N ILE A 286 -11.93 -5.71 -13.05
CA ILE A 286 -12.12 -5.70 -11.60
C ILE A 286 -11.05 -6.52 -10.86
N PRO A 287 -10.78 -7.81 -11.22
CA PRO A 287 -9.68 -8.54 -10.61
C PRO A 287 -8.30 -7.91 -10.87
N LEU A 288 -8.10 -7.34 -12.05
CA LEU A 288 -6.86 -6.64 -12.40
C LEU A 288 -6.70 -5.37 -11.56
N GLY A 289 -7.77 -4.59 -11.37
CA GLY A 289 -7.79 -3.39 -10.54
C GLY A 289 -7.35 -3.67 -9.11
N ALA A 290 -7.85 -4.75 -8.51
CA ALA A 290 -7.48 -5.19 -7.16
C ALA A 290 -5.96 -5.45 -6.98
N THR A 291 -5.17 -5.41 -8.06
CA THR A 291 -3.72 -5.57 -8.04
C THR A 291 -2.95 -4.35 -8.55
N ILE A 292 -3.46 -3.60 -9.53
CA ILE A 292 -2.71 -2.50 -10.16
C ILE A 292 -3.28 -1.10 -9.90
N ASN A 293 -4.53 -0.99 -9.42
CA ASN A 293 -5.14 0.29 -9.08
C ASN A 293 -5.02 0.56 -7.58
N MET A 294 -3.83 0.87 -7.15
CA MET A 294 -3.42 0.95 -5.75
C MET A 294 -3.05 2.39 -5.35
N ASN A 295 -3.91 3.35 -5.69
CA ASN A 295 -3.67 4.77 -5.44
C ASN A 295 -3.53 5.11 -3.95
N GLY A 296 -4.31 4.49 -3.07
CA GLY A 296 -4.18 4.64 -1.62
C GLY A 296 -2.86 4.06 -1.10
N ALA A 297 -2.42 2.90 -1.63
CA ALA A 297 -1.12 2.32 -1.29
C ALA A 297 0.03 3.24 -1.76
N ALA A 298 -0.07 3.84 -2.95
CA ALA A 298 0.90 4.81 -3.42
C ALA A 298 0.96 6.07 -2.52
N VAL A 299 -0.19 6.53 -1.99
CA VAL A 299 -0.23 7.60 -0.97
C VAL A 299 0.51 7.17 0.29
N THR A 300 0.20 5.99 0.82
CA THR A 300 0.83 5.47 2.05
C THR A 300 2.34 5.36 1.89
N ILE A 301 2.83 4.72 0.84
CA ILE A 301 4.26 4.57 0.59
C ILE A 301 4.94 5.95 0.52
N THR A 302 4.36 6.88 -0.23
CA THR A 302 4.94 8.23 -0.43
C THR A 302 4.96 9.05 0.86
N VAL A 303 3.83 9.16 1.57
CA VAL A 303 3.73 9.97 2.80
C VAL A 303 4.64 9.42 3.88
N MET A 304 4.66 8.10 4.10
CA MET A 304 5.49 7.45 5.11
C MET A 304 6.99 7.62 4.80
N THR A 305 7.37 7.50 3.54
CA THR A 305 8.76 7.72 3.11
C THR A 305 9.18 9.18 3.30
N LEU A 306 8.32 10.15 2.95
CA LEU A 306 8.62 11.56 3.15
C LEU A 306 8.64 11.95 4.63
N ALA A 307 7.80 11.32 5.46
CA ALA A 307 7.89 11.48 6.91
C ALA A 307 9.22 10.97 7.46
N ALA A 308 9.73 9.83 6.96
CA ALA A 308 11.07 9.34 7.30
C ALA A 308 12.17 10.31 6.85
N ALA A 309 12.12 10.79 5.62
CA ALA A 309 13.07 11.77 5.08
C ALA A 309 13.08 13.06 5.91
N ASN A 310 11.91 13.60 6.23
CA ASN A 310 11.78 14.80 7.07
C ASN A 310 12.34 14.57 8.48
N THR A 311 12.12 13.39 9.06
CA THR A 311 12.64 13.02 10.39
C THR A 311 14.18 13.02 10.42
N LEU A 312 14.80 12.56 9.34
CA LEU A 312 16.24 12.51 9.18
C LEU A 312 16.85 13.82 8.64
N GLY A 313 16.03 14.86 8.40
CA GLY A 313 16.50 16.12 7.83
C GLY A 313 16.97 16.00 6.37
N ILE A 314 16.55 14.96 5.65
CA ILE A 314 16.93 14.74 4.24
C ILE A 314 16.10 15.67 3.35
N PRO A 315 16.73 16.62 2.61
CA PRO A 315 16.02 17.50 1.72
C PRO A 315 15.54 16.73 0.49
N VAL A 316 14.27 16.94 0.11
CA VAL A 316 13.66 16.32 -1.06
C VAL A 316 13.40 17.40 -2.12
N ASP A 317 14.20 17.39 -3.17
CA ASP A 317 14.02 18.28 -4.33
C ASP A 317 12.88 17.78 -5.26
N ILE A 318 12.48 18.61 -6.22
CA ILE A 318 11.38 18.28 -7.14
C ILE A 318 11.71 17.06 -8.01
N PRO A 319 12.89 16.94 -8.63
CA PRO A 319 13.26 15.77 -9.42
C PRO A 319 13.19 14.46 -8.62
N THR A 320 13.74 14.44 -7.41
CA THR A 320 13.68 13.26 -6.52
C THR A 320 12.24 12.94 -6.11
N ALA A 321 11.41 13.96 -5.87
CA ALA A 321 9.99 13.76 -5.58
C ALA A 321 9.21 13.15 -6.77
N ILE A 322 9.57 13.48 -8.01
CA ILE A 322 9.00 12.85 -9.21
C ILE A 322 9.42 11.38 -9.27
N ILE A 323 10.69 11.07 -9.05
CA ILE A 323 11.18 9.68 -9.01
C ILE A 323 10.47 8.89 -7.91
N LEU A 324 10.33 9.47 -6.72
CA LEU A 324 9.57 8.86 -5.62
C LEU A 324 8.14 8.56 -6.03
N SER A 325 7.46 9.51 -6.71
CA SER A 325 6.07 9.31 -7.15
C SER A 325 5.95 8.13 -8.12
N VAL A 326 6.86 8.03 -9.09
CA VAL A 326 6.90 6.90 -10.03
C VAL A 326 7.22 5.59 -9.31
N LEU A 327 8.21 5.59 -8.43
CA LEU A 327 8.62 4.40 -7.68
C LEU A 327 7.50 3.92 -6.75
N SER A 328 6.83 4.84 -6.05
CA SER A 328 5.69 4.51 -5.17
C SER A 328 4.52 3.93 -5.96
N ALA A 329 4.21 4.51 -7.13
CA ALA A 329 3.14 3.99 -7.99
C ALA A 329 3.45 2.59 -8.54
N LEU A 330 4.68 2.35 -9.00
CA LEU A 330 5.12 1.04 -9.46
C LEU A 330 5.13 0.01 -8.33
N SER A 331 5.62 0.41 -7.16
CA SER A 331 5.65 -0.46 -5.97
C SER A 331 4.24 -0.81 -5.51
N ALA A 332 3.33 0.17 -5.50
CA ALA A 332 1.93 -0.05 -5.11
C ALA A 332 1.26 -1.14 -5.95
N CYS A 333 1.57 -1.25 -7.24
CA CYS A 333 1.09 -2.35 -8.10
C CYS A 333 1.59 -3.74 -7.63
N GLY A 334 2.62 -3.80 -6.80
CA GLY A 334 3.11 -5.02 -6.15
C GLY A 334 2.55 -5.23 -4.74
N ALA A 335 1.78 -4.26 -4.21
CA ALA A 335 1.09 -4.44 -2.94
C ALA A 335 0.01 -5.49 -3.13
N SER A 336 0.20 -6.66 -2.54
CA SER A 336 -0.86 -7.67 -2.52
C SER A 336 -2.07 -7.12 -1.77
N GLY A 337 -3.29 -7.45 -2.21
CA GLY A 337 -4.54 -7.07 -1.55
C GLY A 337 -4.73 -7.65 -0.14
N VAL A 338 -3.63 -7.80 0.62
CA VAL A 338 -3.59 -8.19 2.03
C VAL A 338 -3.43 -6.95 2.92
N ALA A 339 -4.04 -7.01 4.09
CA ALA A 339 -3.95 -5.92 5.07
C ALA A 339 -2.48 -5.56 5.39
N GLY A 340 -2.16 -4.26 5.34
CA GLY A 340 -0.81 -3.76 5.61
C GLY A 340 0.22 -4.01 4.50
N GLY A 341 -0.19 -4.49 3.33
CA GLY A 341 0.72 -4.80 2.22
C GLY A 341 1.52 -3.59 1.73
N SER A 342 0.92 -2.41 1.70
CA SER A 342 1.58 -1.16 1.31
C SER A 342 2.72 -0.78 2.24
N LEU A 343 2.58 -1.05 3.55
CA LEU A 343 3.62 -0.74 4.54
C LEU A 343 4.92 -1.49 4.26
N LEU A 344 4.83 -2.73 3.78
CA LEU A 344 6.00 -3.55 3.47
C LEU A 344 6.81 -3.05 2.26
N LEU A 345 6.28 -2.08 1.51
CA LEU A 345 6.92 -1.46 0.36
C LEU A 345 7.62 -0.13 0.71
N ILE A 346 7.44 0.39 1.93
CA ILE A 346 8.09 1.61 2.41
C ILE A 346 9.62 1.50 2.32
N PRO A 347 10.29 0.39 2.69
CA PRO A 347 11.75 0.29 2.59
C PRO A 347 12.27 0.47 1.17
N LEU A 348 11.51 0.04 0.17
CA LEU A 348 11.84 0.27 -1.24
C LEU A 348 11.92 1.77 -1.55
N ALA A 349 10.92 2.54 -1.14
CA ALA A 349 10.89 3.98 -1.37
C ALA A 349 11.92 4.73 -0.49
N CYS A 350 12.15 4.27 0.75
CA CYS A 350 13.18 4.79 1.65
C CYS A 350 14.59 4.61 1.08
N SER A 351 14.85 3.50 0.38
CA SER A 351 16.17 3.24 -0.22
C SER A 351 16.56 4.25 -1.29
N LEU A 352 15.59 4.96 -1.90
CA LEU A 352 15.82 6.09 -2.82
C LEU A 352 16.59 7.24 -2.14
N PHE A 353 16.41 7.41 -0.86
CA PHE A 353 17.01 8.47 -0.04
C PHE A 353 18.20 7.97 0.79
N GLY A 354 18.69 6.75 0.55
CA GLY A 354 19.73 6.14 1.36
C GLY A 354 19.30 5.81 2.79
N ILE A 355 18.01 5.89 3.10
CA ILE A 355 17.46 5.57 4.43
C ILE A 355 17.64 4.08 4.70
N SER A 356 18.26 3.75 5.84
CA SER A 356 18.56 2.37 6.22
C SER A 356 17.28 1.53 6.38
N SER A 357 17.40 0.23 6.16
CA SER A 357 16.29 -0.71 6.36
C SER A 357 15.77 -0.67 7.80
N ASP A 358 16.65 -0.43 8.79
CA ASP A 358 16.27 -0.37 10.20
C ASP A 358 15.38 0.84 10.52
N VAL A 359 15.70 2.00 9.97
CA VAL A 359 14.83 3.19 10.07
C VAL A 359 13.51 2.96 9.34
N ALA A 360 13.56 2.42 8.14
CA ALA A 360 12.35 2.12 7.37
C ALA A 360 11.42 1.15 8.12
N MET A 361 12.00 0.17 8.84
CA MET A 361 11.21 -0.77 9.66
C MET A 361 10.58 -0.10 10.89
N GLN A 362 11.23 0.89 11.50
CA GLN A 362 10.60 1.70 12.56
C GLN A 362 9.41 2.50 12.02
N VAL A 363 9.55 3.07 10.82
CA VAL A 363 8.45 3.77 10.11
C VAL A 363 7.29 2.81 9.82
N ILE A 364 7.58 1.58 9.40
CA ILE A 364 6.56 0.52 9.26
C ILE A 364 5.87 0.23 10.61
N GLY A 365 6.63 0.18 11.71
CA GLY A 365 6.07 0.04 13.05
C GLY A 365 5.03 1.10 13.37
N VAL A 366 5.33 2.38 13.09
CA VAL A 366 4.37 3.49 13.20
C VAL A 366 3.16 3.24 12.28
N GLY A 367 3.41 2.81 11.04
CA GLY A 367 2.34 2.47 10.08
C GLY A 367 1.38 1.41 10.63
N PHE A 368 1.87 0.37 11.31
CA PHE A 368 1.00 -0.64 11.93
C PHE A 368 0.22 -0.11 13.13
N ILE A 369 0.77 0.85 13.89
CA ILE A 369 0.05 1.50 15.01
C ILE A 369 -1.18 2.25 14.48
N ILE A 370 -1.03 3.04 13.41
CA ILE A 370 -2.13 3.79 12.79
C ILE A 370 -2.93 2.95 11.78
N GLY A 371 -2.46 1.76 11.47
CA GLY A 371 -2.89 0.92 10.34
C GLY A 371 -4.35 0.49 10.38
N VAL A 372 -5.00 0.49 11.55
CA VAL A 372 -6.44 0.17 11.64
C VAL A 372 -7.28 1.15 10.81
N VAL A 373 -6.98 2.45 10.90
CA VAL A 373 -7.71 3.48 10.16
C VAL A 373 -7.11 3.67 8.77
N GLN A 374 -5.77 3.79 8.70
CA GLN A 374 -5.06 4.03 7.45
C GLN A 374 -5.37 2.96 6.41
N ASP A 375 -5.19 1.69 6.71
CA ASP A 375 -5.38 0.56 5.80
C ASP A 375 -6.87 0.35 5.43
N SER A 376 -7.80 0.67 6.35
CA SER A 376 -9.24 0.66 6.05
C SER A 376 -9.60 1.71 5.00
N VAL A 377 -9.11 2.95 5.13
CA VAL A 377 -9.36 4.02 4.16
C VAL A 377 -8.62 3.76 2.85
N GLU A 378 -7.38 3.28 2.91
CA GLU A 378 -6.60 2.86 1.76
C GLU A 378 -7.34 1.83 0.92
N THR A 379 -7.81 0.74 1.56
CA THR A 379 -8.52 -0.34 0.87
C THR A 379 -9.87 0.13 0.32
N ALA A 380 -10.58 0.97 1.07
CA ALA A 380 -11.82 1.57 0.59
C ALA A 380 -11.61 2.40 -0.68
N LEU A 381 -10.56 3.23 -0.71
CA LEU A 381 -10.18 4.02 -1.87
C LEU A 381 -9.78 3.11 -3.04
N ASN A 382 -8.83 2.18 -2.84
CA ASN A 382 -8.33 1.30 -3.90
C ASN A 382 -9.48 0.53 -4.55
N SER A 383 -10.23 -0.23 -3.76
CA SER A 383 -11.26 -1.14 -4.26
C SER A 383 -12.46 -0.43 -4.89
N SER A 384 -12.91 0.70 -4.31
CA SER A 384 -14.00 1.44 -4.94
C SER A 384 -13.59 2.14 -6.23
N CYS A 385 -12.31 2.50 -6.37
CA CYS A 385 -11.77 3.03 -7.62
C CYS A 385 -11.65 1.96 -8.71
N ASP A 386 -11.50 0.68 -8.38
CA ASP A 386 -11.57 -0.41 -9.38
C ASP A 386 -12.90 -0.39 -10.11
N LEU A 387 -13.99 -0.33 -9.34
CA LEU A 387 -15.35 -0.22 -9.84
C LEU A 387 -15.56 1.09 -10.61
N LEU A 388 -15.19 2.21 -9.99
CA LEU A 388 -15.40 3.56 -10.51
C LEU A 388 -14.75 3.78 -11.87
N LEU A 389 -13.48 3.41 -12.03
CA LEU A 389 -12.73 3.64 -13.26
C LEU A 389 -13.07 2.63 -14.35
N SER A 390 -13.42 1.39 -13.99
CA SER A 390 -13.99 0.42 -14.95
C SER A 390 -15.31 0.92 -15.52
N ALA A 391 -16.22 1.39 -14.67
CA ALA A 391 -17.49 1.97 -15.10
C ALA A 391 -17.29 3.23 -15.95
N ALA A 392 -16.43 4.14 -15.53
CA ALA A 392 -16.14 5.38 -16.25
C ALA A 392 -15.59 5.12 -17.67
N ALA A 393 -14.72 4.12 -17.82
CA ALA A 393 -14.20 3.73 -19.14
C ALA A 393 -15.30 3.16 -20.05
N GLN A 394 -16.16 2.30 -19.51
CA GLN A 394 -17.30 1.75 -20.27
C GLN A 394 -18.28 2.85 -20.65
N PHE A 395 -18.64 3.74 -19.75
CA PHE A 395 -19.55 4.86 -20.02
C PHE A 395 -18.95 5.86 -21.00
N ARG A 396 -17.62 6.00 -21.05
CA ARG A 396 -16.94 6.78 -22.09
C ARG A 396 -17.22 6.21 -23.48
N GLU A 397 -17.20 4.90 -23.66
CA GLU A 397 -17.53 4.27 -24.94
C GLU A 397 -19.02 4.40 -25.27
N TRP A 398 -19.92 4.15 -24.29
CA TRP A 398 -21.36 4.38 -24.49
C TRP A 398 -21.67 5.80 -24.97
N ARG A 399 -21.00 6.80 -24.35
CA ARG A 399 -21.15 8.18 -24.79
C ARG A 399 -20.71 8.39 -26.24
N LYS A 400 -19.63 7.74 -26.69
CA LYS A 400 -19.16 7.84 -28.08
C LYS A 400 -20.14 7.18 -29.06
N GLU A 401 -20.81 6.14 -28.61
CA GLU A 401 -21.86 5.42 -29.36
C GLU A 401 -23.21 6.14 -29.30
N GLY A 402 -23.32 7.25 -28.58
CA GLY A 402 -24.61 7.96 -28.39
C GLY A 402 -25.59 7.24 -27.47
N ARG A 403 -25.10 6.25 -26.70
CA ARG A 403 -25.91 5.49 -25.75
C ARG A 403 -26.08 6.28 -24.44
N GLU A 404 -27.29 6.25 -23.89
CA GLU A 404 -27.57 6.88 -22.58
C GLU A 404 -26.82 6.20 -21.44
N ILE A 405 -26.29 7.01 -20.53
CA ILE A 405 -25.58 6.54 -19.32
C ILE A 405 -26.57 6.59 -18.17
N THR A 406 -26.90 5.41 -17.66
CA THR A 406 -27.73 5.22 -16.45
C THR A 406 -26.90 4.52 -15.36
N TYR A 407 -27.05 4.96 -14.08
CA TYR A 407 -26.29 4.42 -12.96
C TYR A 407 -27.13 3.49 -12.07
#